data_35d3acf9e083c6b22c38f8eb8f826c95
#
_entry.id   35d3acf9e083c6b22c38f8eb8f826c95
#
_cell.length_a   1.000
_cell.length_b   1.000
_cell.length_c   1.000
_cell.angle_alpha   90.00
_cell.angle_beta   90.00
_cell.angle_gamma   90.00
#
_symmetry.space_group_name_H-M   'P 1'
#
loop_
_entity.id
_entity.type
_entity.pdbx_description
1 polymer ?
#
loop_
_entity_poly.entity_id
_entity_poly.type
_entity_poly.pdbx_seq_one_letter_code
_entity_poly.pdbx_strand_id
1 'polypeptide(L)'
;MKKKLLILLLFILSLTSFAIPLNNMDKDGNVTLPNIELIDQYGKKHNLQDYKGKVIMINFWVSWCSDCKKEIPKVVELYKEYGENKKDLIILGVVTPISEKYPDNKDRINKKALLKHITDNKYIFPSLFDETGKTYAEYEIEEYPSSFIIDRNGHLKAYIKGAISKEELKQNIENVLNPKK
;
A
#
# COMPACT_ATOMS: atom_id res chain seq x y z
N MET A 1 16.01 60.78 -16.53
CA MET A 1 16.59 59.62 -15.86
C MET A 1 15.44 58.66 -15.52
N LYS A 2 15.26 57.59 -16.30
CA LYS A 2 14.15 56.62 -16.12
C LYS A 2 14.65 55.46 -15.29
N LYS A 3 14.15 55.29 -14.03
CA LYS A 3 14.41 54.13 -13.16
C LYS A 3 13.66 52.93 -13.70
N LYS A 4 14.39 51.93 -14.21
CA LYS A 4 13.84 50.61 -14.55
C LYS A 4 13.61 49.84 -13.25
N LEU A 5 12.34 49.62 -12.91
CA LEU A 5 11.92 48.76 -11.80
C LEU A 5 12.05 47.32 -12.29
N LEU A 6 13.03 46.61 -11.75
CA LEU A 6 13.27 45.19 -12.02
C LEU A 6 12.33 44.40 -11.10
N ILE A 7 11.22 43.88 -11.65
CA ILE A 7 10.31 42.98 -10.93
C ILE A 7 10.94 41.59 -10.97
N LEU A 8 11.52 41.20 -9.83
CA LEU A 8 12.03 39.84 -9.61
C LEU A 8 10.83 38.92 -9.33
N LEU A 9 10.40 38.19 -10.35
CA LEU A 9 9.34 37.16 -10.20
C LEU A 9 9.95 35.97 -9.47
N LEU A 10 9.76 35.90 -8.15
CA LEU A 10 10.07 34.73 -7.36
C LEU A 10 9.07 33.61 -7.73
N PHE A 11 9.50 32.73 -8.61
CA PHE A 11 8.84 31.46 -8.88
C PHE A 11 9.05 30.59 -7.63
N ILE A 12 8.08 30.65 -6.69
CA ILE A 12 8.01 29.69 -5.57
C ILE A 12 7.61 28.36 -6.18
N LEU A 13 8.62 27.54 -6.48
CA LEU A 13 8.42 26.14 -6.81
C LEU A 13 7.89 25.48 -5.53
N SER A 14 6.58 25.26 -5.47
CA SER A 14 5.95 24.46 -4.41
C SER A 14 6.42 23.03 -4.56
N LEU A 15 7.55 22.73 -3.94
CA LEU A 15 7.93 21.36 -3.61
C LEU A 15 6.85 20.87 -2.62
N THR A 16 5.86 20.15 -3.11
CA THR A 16 5.02 19.32 -2.28
C THR A 16 5.92 18.25 -1.68
N SER A 17 6.53 18.60 -0.55
CA SER A 17 7.26 17.64 0.29
C SER A 17 6.26 16.58 0.70
N PHE A 18 6.43 15.39 0.17
CA PHE A 18 5.76 14.20 0.61
C PHE A 18 6.28 13.91 2.02
N ALA A 19 5.53 14.33 3.01
CA ALA A 19 5.86 14.09 4.40
C ALA A 19 5.48 12.64 4.74
N ILE A 20 6.40 11.70 4.49
CA ILE A 20 6.40 10.45 5.28
C ILE A 20 6.55 10.92 6.72
N PRO A 21 5.71 10.46 7.68
CA PRO A 21 5.84 10.88 9.06
C PRO A 21 7.28 10.61 9.54
N LEU A 22 8.07 11.64 9.73
CA LEU A 22 9.48 11.57 10.17
C LEU A 22 9.64 10.86 11.52
N ASN A 23 8.53 10.64 12.25
CA ASN A 23 8.48 9.95 13.53
C ASN A 23 8.87 8.45 13.44
N ASN A 24 8.95 7.88 12.24
CA ASN A 24 9.26 6.46 12.01
C ASN A 24 10.61 6.26 11.31
N MET A 25 11.48 7.27 11.30
CA MET A 25 12.82 7.17 10.74
C MET A 25 13.83 6.82 11.83
N ASP A 26 14.64 5.79 11.60
CA ASP A 26 15.74 5.43 12.49
C ASP A 26 16.96 6.35 12.27
N LYS A 27 18.00 6.17 13.13
CA LYS A 27 19.25 6.95 13.06
C LYS A 27 20.04 6.77 11.75
N ASP A 28 19.76 5.70 11.02
CA ASP A 28 20.42 5.35 9.76
C ASP A 28 19.58 5.81 8.54
N GLY A 29 18.47 6.54 8.79
CA GLY A 29 17.59 7.09 7.77
C GLY A 29 16.59 6.09 7.19
N ASN A 30 16.44 4.89 7.77
CA ASN A 30 15.45 3.94 7.33
C ASN A 30 14.08 4.27 7.91
N VAL A 31 13.05 4.17 7.09
CA VAL A 31 11.66 4.37 7.49
C VAL A 31 11.01 3.04 7.83
N THR A 32 10.38 2.95 9.00
CA THR A 32 9.53 1.83 9.39
C THR A 32 8.07 2.24 9.30
N LEU A 33 7.18 1.30 8.93
CA LEU A 33 5.75 1.55 8.84
C LEU A 33 5.04 1.10 10.12
N PRO A 34 3.86 1.67 10.43
CA PRO A 34 3.02 1.19 11.52
C PRO A 34 2.72 -0.30 11.38
N ASN A 35 2.64 -1.01 12.51
CA ASN A 35 2.30 -2.43 12.49
C ASN A 35 0.83 -2.62 12.07
N ILE A 36 0.56 -3.61 11.23
CA ILE A 36 -0.80 -4.02 10.87
C ILE A 36 -1.13 -5.30 11.63
N GLU A 37 -2.25 -5.30 12.32
CA GLU A 37 -2.81 -6.49 12.96
C GLU A 37 -4.30 -6.59 12.58
N LEU A 38 -4.61 -7.37 11.55
CA LEU A 38 -5.94 -7.46 10.95
C LEU A 38 -6.27 -8.91 10.57
N ILE A 39 -7.56 -9.16 10.26
CA ILE A 39 -8.07 -10.47 9.84
C ILE A 39 -8.39 -10.41 8.35
N ASP A 40 -8.01 -11.46 7.60
CA ASP A 40 -8.28 -11.58 6.17
C ASP A 40 -9.68 -12.17 5.86
N GLN A 41 -9.99 -12.30 4.57
CA GLN A 41 -11.24 -12.89 4.08
C GLN A 41 -11.41 -14.37 4.43
N TYR A 42 -10.36 -15.05 4.85
CA TYR A 42 -10.39 -16.47 5.25
C TYR A 42 -10.49 -16.65 6.77
N GLY A 43 -10.57 -15.53 7.53
CA GLY A 43 -10.62 -15.53 9.00
C GLY A 43 -9.25 -15.69 9.66
N LYS A 44 -8.15 -15.65 8.89
CA LYS A 44 -6.80 -15.73 9.44
C LYS A 44 -6.36 -14.36 9.92
N LYS A 45 -5.82 -14.30 11.14
CA LYS A 45 -5.16 -13.12 11.69
C LYS A 45 -3.76 -12.97 11.10
N HIS A 46 -3.40 -11.74 10.73
CA HIS A 46 -2.09 -11.35 10.24
C HIS A 46 -1.53 -10.24 11.12
N ASN A 47 -0.27 -10.36 11.48
CA ASN A 47 0.51 -9.32 12.12
C ASN A 47 1.81 -9.15 11.30
N LEU A 48 2.16 -7.92 10.90
CA LEU A 48 3.36 -7.71 10.06
C LEU A 48 4.64 -8.20 10.75
N GLN A 49 4.69 -8.18 12.08
CA GLN A 49 5.84 -8.68 12.85
C GLN A 49 6.06 -10.18 12.68
N ASP A 50 5.02 -10.95 12.36
CA ASP A 50 5.12 -12.40 12.10
C ASP A 50 5.86 -12.70 10.79
N TYR A 51 6.02 -11.69 9.94
CA TYR A 51 6.71 -11.79 8.66
C TYR A 51 8.13 -11.24 8.68
N LYS A 52 8.70 -11.00 9.86
CA LYS A 52 10.09 -10.57 10.00
C LYS A 52 11.04 -11.53 9.26
N GLY A 53 11.99 -10.98 8.51
CA GLY A 53 12.89 -11.76 7.65
C GLY A 53 12.34 -12.02 6.24
N LYS A 54 11.09 -11.62 5.95
CA LYS A 54 10.48 -11.68 4.61
C LYS A 54 10.39 -10.30 3.98
N VAL A 55 10.36 -10.24 2.66
CA VAL A 55 9.92 -9.05 1.94
C VAL A 55 8.40 -9.01 1.95
N ILE A 56 7.81 -7.85 2.22
CA ILE A 56 6.36 -7.71 2.30
C ILE A 56 5.91 -6.67 1.28
N MET A 57 4.93 -7.02 0.46
CA MET A 57 4.17 -6.08 -0.35
C MET A 57 2.78 -5.91 0.24
N ILE A 58 2.41 -4.67 0.55
CA ILE A 58 1.06 -4.31 1.03
C ILE A 58 0.41 -3.46 -0.04
N ASN A 59 -0.76 -3.87 -0.52
CA ASN A 59 -1.55 -3.15 -1.52
C ASN A 59 -2.87 -2.66 -0.90
N PHE A 60 -3.03 -1.34 -0.78
CA PHE A 60 -4.26 -0.69 -0.34
C PHE A 60 -5.18 -0.44 -1.53
N TRP A 61 -6.41 -0.92 -1.45
CA TRP A 61 -7.36 -0.82 -2.54
C TRP A 61 -8.81 -0.70 -2.05
N VAL A 62 -9.71 -0.23 -2.92
CA VAL A 62 -11.16 -0.14 -2.65
C VAL A 62 -11.96 -0.69 -3.83
N SER A 63 -13.15 -1.21 -3.57
CA SER A 63 -13.96 -1.93 -4.56
C SER A 63 -14.45 -1.08 -5.74
N TRP A 64 -14.58 0.22 -5.55
CA TRP A 64 -15.07 1.15 -6.56
C TRP A 64 -13.98 1.74 -7.47
N CYS A 65 -12.70 1.54 -7.13
CA CYS A 65 -11.56 2.09 -7.86
C CYS A 65 -11.34 1.34 -9.19
N SER A 66 -11.40 2.04 -10.30
CA SER A 66 -11.20 1.45 -11.64
C SER A 66 -9.78 0.93 -11.88
N ASP A 67 -8.79 1.64 -11.37
CA ASP A 67 -7.38 1.30 -11.54
C ASP A 67 -6.97 0.14 -10.62
N CYS A 68 -7.57 0.03 -9.43
CA CYS A 68 -7.43 -1.15 -8.59
C CYS A 68 -7.93 -2.41 -9.30
N LYS A 69 -9.09 -2.33 -9.97
CA LYS A 69 -9.65 -3.44 -10.76
C LYS A 69 -8.74 -3.89 -11.91
N LYS A 70 -7.95 -2.98 -12.47
CA LYS A 70 -6.95 -3.30 -13.52
C LYS A 70 -5.65 -3.88 -12.94
N GLU A 71 -5.25 -3.45 -11.74
CA GLU A 71 -4.01 -3.87 -11.10
C GLU A 71 -4.14 -5.19 -10.34
N ILE A 72 -5.23 -5.39 -9.58
CA ILE A 72 -5.40 -6.57 -8.72
C ILE A 72 -5.22 -7.91 -9.46
N PRO A 73 -5.71 -8.12 -10.70
CA PRO A 73 -5.40 -9.34 -11.44
C PRO A 73 -3.90 -9.60 -11.61
N LYS A 74 -3.10 -8.55 -11.81
CA LYS A 74 -1.62 -8.63 -11.90
C LYS A 74 -1.01 -9.01 -10.55
N VAL A 75 -1.54 -8.45 -9.45
CA VAL A 75 -1.16 -8.82 -8.08
C VAL A 75 -1.48 -10.29 -7.81
N VAL A 76 -2.63 -10.79 -8.26
CA VAL A 76 -3.01 -12.22 -8.16
C VAL A 76 -2.02 -13.11 -8.93
N GLU A 77 -1.57 -12.69 -10.11
CA GLU A 77 -0.56 -13.43 -10.87
C GLU A 77 0.78 -13.46 -10.11
N LEU A 78 1.26 -12.31 -9.62
CA LEU A 78 2.49 -12.23 -8.83
C LEU A 78 2.38 -13.07 -7.53
N TYR A 79 1.23 -13.03 -6.85
CA TYR A 79 0.99 -13.85 -5.66
C TYR A 79 1.21 -15.35 -5.95
N LYS A 80 0.71 -15.85 -7.10
CA LYS A 80 0.95 -17.24 -7.54
C LYS A 80 2.42 -17.48 -7.92
N GLU A 81 3.02 -16.58 -8.73
CA GLU A 81 4.40 -16.69 -9.19
C GLU A 81 5.38 -16.79 -8.01
N TYR A 82 5.15 -16.00 -6.95
CA TYR A 82 6.00 -16.00 -5.74
C TYR A 82 5.60 -17.03 -4.69
N GLY A 83 4.70 -17.96 -4.99
CA GLY A 83 4.40 -19.12 -4.16
C GLY A 83 3.42 -18.88 -3.04
N GLU A 84 2.47 -17.96 -3.22
CA GLU A 84 1.29 -17.80 -2.35
C GLU A 84 1.65 -17.60 -0.87
N ASN A 85 2.56 -16.68 -0.61
CA ASN A 85 3.08 -16.36 0.72
C ASN A 85 3.81 -17.50 1.46
N LYS A 86 4.20 -18.57 0.75
CA LYS A 86 4.95 -19.71 1.33
C LYS A 86 6.47 -19.53 1.23
N LYS A 87 6.94 -18.52 0.50
CA LYS A 87 8.36 -18.24 0.24
C LYS A 87 8.80 -16.92 0.88
N ASP A 88 9.76 -16.25 0.28
CA ASP A 88 10.41 -15.04 0.81
C ASP A 88 9.62 -13.75 0.58
N LEU A 89 8.60 -13.76 -0.27
CA LEU A 89 7.69 -12.65 -0.49
C LEU A 89 6.33 -12.93 0.15
N ILE A 90 5.83 -11.96 0.89
CA ILE A 90 4.48 -11.90 1.44
C ILE A 90 3.72 -10.81 0.69
N ILE A 91 2.57 -11.13 0.12
CA ILE A 91 1.66 -10.18 -0.53
C ILE A 91 0.36 -10.12 0.26
N LEU A 92 -0.01 -8.92 0.68
CA LEU A 92 -1.23 -8.63 1.45
C LEU A 92 -1.99 -7.49 0.80
N GLY A 93 -3.31 -7.60 0.73
CA GLY A 93 -4.20 -6.49 0.47
C GLY A 93 -4.70 -5.87 1.77
N VAL A 94 -5.08 -4.60 1.76
CA VAL A 94 -5.81 -3.96 2.86
C VAL A 94 -7.02 -3.25 2.28
N VAL A 95 -8.18 -3.47 2.90
CA VAL A 95 -9.48 -2.90 2.50
C VAL A 95 -10.19 -2.34 3.71
N THR A 96 -10.99 -1.28 3.52
CA THR A 96 -11.70 -0.63 4.63
C THR A 96 -13.20 -0.46 4.32
N PRO A 97 -14.01 -1.52 4.58
CA PRO A 97 -15.44 -1.50 4.32
C PRO A 97 -16.17 -0.49 5.22
N ILE A 98 -17.26 0.09 4.70
CA ILE A 98 -18.16 0.90 5.54
C ILE A 98 -18.96 0.01 6.49
N SER A 99 -19.41 0.62 7.61
CA SER A 99 -20.36 0.05 8.55
C SER A 99 -21.20 1.15 9.19
N GLU A 100 -22.23 0.78 9.94
CA GLU A 100 -23.01 1.77 10.73
C GLU A 100 -22.13 2.54 11.72
N LYS A 101 -21.12 1.88 12.29
CA LYS A 101 -20.18 2.48 13.24
C LYS A 101 -19.11 3.32 12.56
N TYR A 102 -18.71 2.95 11.33
CA TYR A 102 -17.65 3.59 10.56
C TYR A 102 -18.15 3.90 9.13
N PRO A 103 -19.11 4.86 8.98
CA PRO A 103 -19.69 5.18 7.67
C PRO A 103 -18.71 5.91 6.74
N ASP A 104 -17.68 6.55 7.30
CA ASP A 104 -16.70 7.36 6.56
C ASP A 104 -15.47 6.53 6.10
N ASN A 105 -15.49 5.20 6.31
CA ASN A 105 -14.47 4.32 5.75
C ASN A 105 -14.44 4.46 4.21
N LYS A 106 -13.27 4.18 3.62
CA LYS A 106 -12.97 4.58 2.22
C LYS A 106 -13.66 3.71 1.16
N ASP A 107 -14.09 2.49 1.49
CA ASP A 107 -14.93 1.73 0.56
C ASP A 107 -16.38 2.28 0.56
N ARG A 108 -17.19 1.84 -0.39
CA ARG A 108 -18.61 2.23 -0.56
C ARG A 108 -19.57 1.09 -0.24
N ILE A 109 -19.03 -0.07 0.12
CA ILE A 109 -19.78 -1.26 0.45
C ILE A 109 -19.34 -1.82 1.80
N ASN A 110 -20.25 -2.53 2.46
CA ASN A 110 -19.96 -3.15 3.74
C ASN A 110 -19.12 -4.43 3.60
N LYS A 111 -18.65 -4.96 4.71
CA LYS A 111 -17.78 -6.16 4.75
C LYS A 111 -18.38 -7.35 4.01
N LYS A 112 -19.69 -7.61 4.16
CA LYS A 112 -20.38 -8.74 3.49
C LYS A 112 -20.35 -8.59 1.97
N ALA A 113 -20.65 -7.41 1.45
CA ALA A 113 -20.62 -7.13 0.03
C ALA A 113 -19.17 -7.14 -0.52
N LEU A 114 -18.20 -6.68 0.29
CA LEU A 114 -16.78 -6.70 -0.08
C LEU A 114 -16.23 -8.13 -0.13
N LEU A 115 -16.60 -9.00 0.82
CA LEU A 115 -16.28 -10.44 0.76
C LEU A 115 -16.82 -11.08 -0.53
N LYS A 116 -18.07 -10.78 -0.89
CA LYS A 116 -18.64 -11.24 -2.16
C LYS A 116 -17.85 -10.72 -3.37
N HIS A 117 -17.51 -9.43 -3.38
CA HIS A 117 -16.70 -8.82 -4.44
C HIS A 117 -15.33 -9.51 -4.60
N ILE A 118 -14.62 -9.78 -3.51
CA ILE A 118 -13.34 -10.50 -3.49
C ILE A 118 -13.49 -11.91 -4.09
N THR A 119 -14.54 -12.63 -3.67
CA THR A 119 -14.81 -13.99 -4.15
C THR A 119 -15.16 -14.02 -5.63
N ASP A 120 -16.11 -13.19 -6.08
CA ASP A 120 -16.58 -13.14 -7.46
C ASP A 120 -15.45 -12.80 -8.43
N ASN A 121 -14.51 -11.94 -8.03
CA ASN A 121 -13.37 -11.51 -8.84
C ASN A 121 -12.12 -12.38 -8.64
N LYS A 122 -12.19 -13.43 -7.81
CA LYS A 122 -11.09 -14.37 -7.55
C LYS A 122 -9.81 -13.68 -7.04
N TYR A 123 -9.97 -12.69 -6.14
CA TYR A 123 -8.85 -12.05 -5.46
C TYR A 123 -8.36 -12.97 -4.34
N ILE A 124 -7.46 -13.89 -4.68
CA ILE A 124 -7.06 -15.01 -3.82
C ILE A 124 -5.95 -14.69 -2.81
N PHE A 125 -5.23 -13.58 -2.97
CA PHE A 125 -4.25 -13.14 -1.96
C PHE A 125 -4.98 -12.63 -0.71
N PRO A 126 -4.38 -12.75 0.48
CA PRO A 126 -4.99 -12.28 1.72
C PRO A 126 -5.34 -10.79 1.65
N SER A 127 -6.62 -10.47 1.77
CA SER A 127 -7.15 -9.11 1.86
C SER A 127 -7.63 -8.85 3.27
N LEU A 128 -6.88 -8.03 4.00
CA LEU A 128 -7.06 -7.70 5.41
C LEU A 128 -8.15 -6.64 5.57
N PHE A 129 -9.08 -6.85 6.51
CA PHE A 129 -10.19 -5.93 6.75
C PHE A 129 -9.85 -4.93 7.83
N ASP A 130 -9.54 -3.70 7.46
CA ASP A 130 -9.46 -2.56 8.36
C ASP A 130 -10.87 -2.00 8.60
N GLU A 131 -11.63 -2.66 9.46
CA GLU A 131 -13.03 -2.29 9.73
C GLU A 131 -13.15 -0.92 10.42
N THR A 132 -12.09 -0.44 11.04
CA THR A 132 -12.08 0.85 11.76
C THR A 132 -11.57 2.02 10.94
N GLY A 133 -10.90 1.77 9.81
CA GLY A 133 -10.21 2.78 9.02
C GLY A 133 -8.88 3.25 9.63
N LYS A 134 -8.47 2.68 10.76
CA LYS A 134 -7.26 3.09 11.49
C LYS A 134 -6.00 2.87 10.67
N THR A 135 -5.86 1.71 10.05
CA THR A 135 -4.67 1.38 9.24
C THR A 135 -4.56 2.31 8.02
N TYR A 136 -5.69 2.61 7.37
CA TYR A 136 -5.73 3.58 6.28
C TYR A 136 -5.27 4.98 6.71
N ALA A 137 -5.67 5.41 7.90
CA ALA A 137 -5.26 6.69 8.46
C ALA A 137 -3.78 6.70 8.84
N GLU A 138 -3.27 5.63 9.50
CA GLU A 138 -1.87 5.53 9.93
C GLU A 138 -0.89 5.43 8.74
N TYR A 139 -1.35 4.89 7.61
CA TYR A 139 -0.58 4.80 6.36
C TYR A 139 -0.80 6.00 5.44
N GLU A 140 -1.62 6.97 5.86
CA GLU A 140 -1.94 8.20 5.11
C GLU A 140 -2.40 7.90 3.67
N ILE A 141 -3.33 6.92 3.51
CA ILE A 141 -3.78 6.48 2.20
C ILE A 141 -4.78 7.48 1.61
N GLU A 142 -4.37 8.20 0.58
CA GLU A 142 -5.16 9.20 -0.15
C GLU A 142 -5.50 8.76 -1.58
N GLU A 143 -4.68 7.91 -2.19
CA GLU A 143 -4.80 7.46 -3.58
C GLU A 143 -4.94 5.94 -3.66
N TYR A 144 -5.64 5.46 -4.70
CA TYR A 144 -5.86 4.02 -4.92
C TYR A 144 -5.52 3.60 -6.35
N PRO A 145 -4.86 2.43 -6.53
CA PRO A 145 -4.22 1.64 -5.49
C PRO A 145 -2.98 2.33 -4.92
N SER A 146 -2.59 1.98 -3.69
CA SER A 146 -1.29 2.37 -3.10
C SER A 146 -0.57 1.13 -2.62
N SER A 147 0.70 0.95 -3.03
CA SER A 147 1.50 -0.21 -2.66
C SER A 147 2.76 0.18 -1.91
N PHE A 148 3.04 -0.55 -0.83
CA PHE A 148 4.25 -0.42 -0.02
C PHE A 148 5.07 -1.70 -0.14
N ILE A 149 6.39 -1.58 -0.35
CA ILE A 149 7.31 -2.72 -0.34
C ILE A 149 8.30 -2.53 0.79
N ILE A 150 8.34 -3.52 1.69
CA ILE A 150 9.11 -3.53 2.94
C ILE A 150 10.16 -4.62 2.83
N ASP A 151 11.38 -4.33 3.25
CA ASP A 151 12.47 -5.30 3.24
C ASP A 151 12.43 -6.28 4.43
N ARG A 152 13.37 -7.21 4.46
CA ARG A 152 13.48 -8.25 5.50
C ARG A 152 13.72 -7.69 6.91
N ASN A 153 14.18 -6.46 7.02
CA ASN A 153 14.44 -5.76 8.29
C ASN A 153 13.22 -4.94 8.77
N GLY A 154 12.16 -4.86 7.94
CA GLY A 154 10.96 -4.07 8.23
C GLY A 154 11.05 -2.62 7.73
N HIS A 155 12.03 -2.29 6.89
CA HIS A 155 12.20 -0.94 6.36
C HIS A 155 11.46 -0.76 5.04
N LEU A 156 10.78 0.37 4.89
CA LEU A 156 10.16 0.77 3.64
C LEU A 156 11.21 0.97 2.54
N LYS A 157 11.04 0.32 1.40
CA LYS A 157 11.91 0.43 0.23
C LYS A 157 11.24 1.04 -0.99
N ALA A 158 9.94 0.87 -1.12
CA ALA A 158 9.18 1.51 -2.19
C ALA A 158 7.77 1.87 -1.71
N TYR A 159 7.30 3.04 -2.13
CA TYR A 159 5.91 3.46 -2.06
C TYR A 159 5.45 3.83 -3.47
N ILE A 160 4.42 3.16 -3.94
CA ILE A 160 3.89 3.27 -5.29
C ILE A 160 2.47 3.81 -5.19
N LYS A 161 2.23 4.98 -5.77
CA LYS A 161 0.91 5.60 -5.89
C LYS A 161 0.32 5.33 -7.26
N GLY A 162 -0.94 4.90 -7.29
CA GLY A 162 -1.63 4.56 -8.51
C GLY A 162 -1.22 3.21 -9.11
N ALA A 163 -1.96 2.78 -10.14
CA ALA A 163 -1.73 1.51 -10.80
C ALA A 163 -0.53 1.57 -11.74
N ILE A 164 0.31 0.53 -11.68
CA ILE A 164 1.44 0.34 -12.59
C ILE A 164 1.32 -0.98 -13.37
N SER A 165 2.23 -1.21 -14.31
CA SER A 165 2.32 -2.47 -15.04
C SER A 165 2.74 -3.63 -14.13
N LYS A 166 2.48 -4.88 -14.53
CA LYS A 166 2.94 -6.07 -13.81
C LYS A 166 4.46 -6.11 -13.76
N GLU A 167 5.10 -5.74 -14.86
CA GLU A 167 6.55 -5.71 -15.03
C GLU A 167 7.20 -4.72 -14.07
N GLU A 168 6.64 -3.51 -13.96
CA GLU A 168 7.13 -2.50 -13.02
C GLU A 168 6.93 -2.94 -11.56
N LEU A 169 5.75 -3.51 -11.24
CA LEU A 169 5.49 -4.02 -9.90
C LEU A 169 6.47 -5.15 -9.55
N LYS A 170 6.69 -6.10 -10.47
CA LYS A 170 7.66 -7.18 -10.34
C LYS A 170 9.08 -6.63 -10.16
N GLN A 171 9.48 -5.64 -10.95
CA GLN A 171 10.80 -5.03 -10.84
C GLN A 171 11.02 -4.38 -9.46
N ASN A 172 10.03 -3.68 -8.93
CA ASN A 172 10.11 -3.09 -7.58
C ASN A 172 10.25 -4.18 -6.51
N ILE A 173 9.51 -5.29 -6.63
CA ILE A 173 9.62 -6.44 -5.72
C ILE A 173 11.02 -7.07 -5.82
N GLU A 174 11.51 -7.34 -7.02
CA GLU A 174 12.82 -7.98 -7.25
C GLU A 174 13.98 -7.12 -6.74
N ASN A 175 13.91 -5.80 -6.88
CA ASN A 175 14.92 -4.88 -6.35
C ASN A 175 15.08 -5.01 -4.82
N VAL A 176 14.01 -5.40 -4.11
CA VAL A 176 14.02 -5.58 -2.65
C VAL A 176 14.33 -7.02 -2.25
N LEU A 177 13.85 -8.00 -3.03
CA LEU A 177 14.17 -9.42 -2.82
C LEU A 177 15.66 -9.71 -3.05
N ASN A 178 16.22 -9.15 -4.13
CA ASN A 178 17.56 -9.39 -4.64
C ASN A 178 18.30 -8.05 -4.85
N PRO A 179 18.63 -7.30 -3.78
CA PRO A 179 19.28 -6.01 -3.90
C PRO A 179 20.64 -6.17 -4.60
N LYS A 180 20.85 -5.37 -5.66
CA LYS A 180 22.16 -5.32 -6.32
C LYS A 180 23.18 -4.82 -5.30
N LYS A 181 24.27 -5.56 -5.18
CA LYS A 181 25.43 -5.17 -4.35
C LYS A 181 26.12 -3.96 -4.94
#